data_d2048ecb13faf76ed7823a0e6cbbab48
#
_entry.id   d2048ecb13faf76ed7823a0e6cbbab48
#
_cell.length_a   1.000
_cell.length_b   1.000
_cell.length_c   1.000
_cell.angle_alpha   90.00
_cell.angle_beta   90.00
_cell.angle_gamma   90.00
#
_symmetry.space_group_name_H-M   'P 1'
#
loop_
_entity.id
_entity.type
_entity.pdbx_description
1 polymer ?
#
loop_
_entity_poly.entity_id
_entity_poly.type
_entity_poly.pdbx_seq_one_letter_code
_entity_poly.pdbx_strand_id
1 'polypeptide(L)'
;MIVFPKSTLVGKPVPKTAFYRNLEVNAKMKQRFVDSVESITWTAKLAPSTLSVADGKTVHEIAVFRIELKGETVPTDVLVFIDRKMPRHTLFLLQHDDDFCLLVNYKEWHDAANTRFDIVKTFQTGWTSADKLSLSLDGQDMDAVYSAIVKQVAGADITSEAKDLHTAVAQTKEQEALRQKIAALEAKIAKERQPKKKFELHQQLVKLKENNE
;
A
#
# COMPACT_ATOMS: atom_id res chain seq x y z
N MET A 1 -19.30 3.13 6.99
CA MET A 1 -18.83 2.91 5.57
C MET A 1 -18.28 4.21 5.03
N ILE A 2 -17.14 4.18 4.33
CA ILE A 2 -16.60 5.38 3.65
C ILE A 2 -17.62 5.91 2.67
N VAL A 3 -17.94 7.20 2.79
CA VAL A 3 -18.86 7.89 1.88
C VAL A 3 -18.04 8.75 0.93
N PHE A 4 -17.95 8.34 -0.31
CA PHE A 4 -17.34 9.15 -1.38
C PHE A 4 -18.33 10.22 -1.88
N PRO A 5 -17.87 11.43 -2.19
CA PRO A 5 -18.72 12.46 -2.81
C PRO A 5 -19.42 11.94 -4.06
N LYS A 6 -20.69 12.31 -4.27
CA LYS A 6 -21.47 11.83 -5.42
C LYS A 6 -20.79 12.08 -6.77
N SER A 7 -20.09 13.21 -6.90
CA SER A 7 -19.32 13.59 -8.08
C SER A 7 -18.18 12.62 -8.43
N THR A 8 -17.69 11.84 -7.46
CA THR A 8 -16.58 10.88 -7.65
C THR A 8 -17.07 9.49 -8.02
N LEU A 9 -18.35 9.17 -7.79
CA LEU A 9 -18.87 7.82 -7.92
C LEU A 9 -18.85 7.33 -9.37
N VAL A 10 -18.32 6.13 -9.59
CA VAL A 10 -18.28 5.42 -10.87
C VAL A 10 -19.20 4.19 -10.82
N GLY A 11 -19.07 3.34 -9.82
CA GLY A 11 -19.93 2.18 -9.57
C GLY A 11 -19.92 1.11 -10.68
N LYS A 12 -18.80 0.95 -11.41
CA LYS A 12 -18.71 -0.01 -12.52
C LYS A 12 -18.04 -1.31 -12.13
N PRO A 13 -18.65 -2.47 -12.35
CA PRO A 13 -17.98 -3.75 -12.17
C PRO A 13 -16.84 -3.88 -13.19
N VAL A 14 -15.70 -4.42 -12.72
CA VAL A 14 -14.53 -4.66 -13.57
C VAL A 14 -14.32 -6.16 -13.69
N PRO A 15 -14.49 -6.74 -14.89
CA PRO A 15 -14.25 -8.16 -15.09
C PRO A 15 -12.80 -8.53 -14.75
N LYS A 16 -12.60 -9.60 -13.99
CA LYS A 16 -11.25 -10.13 -13.69
C LYS A 16 -10.42 -10.34 -14.96
N THR A 17 -11.06 -10.74 -16.04
CA THR A 17 -10.44 -10.93 -17.35
C THR A 17 -9.83 -9.66 -17.94
N ALA A 18 -10.29 -8.48 -17.55
CA ALA A 18 -9.68 -7.21 -17.98
C ALA A 18 -8.23 -7.09 -17.49
N PHE A 19 -7.94 -7.61 -16.30
CA PHE A 19 -6.58 -7.64 -15.76
C PHE A 19 -5.71 -8.71 -16.45
N TYR A 20 -6.28 -9.84 -16.87
CA TYR A 20 -5.51 -10.93 -17.50
C TYR A 20 -5.16 -10.63 -18.95
N ARG A 21 -6.03 -9.93 -19.67
CA ARG A 21 -5.82 -9.62 -21.10
C ARG A 21 -4.79 -8.54 -21.33
N ASN A 22 -4.72 -7.58 -20.40
CA ASN A 22 -3.87 -6.41 -20.52
C ASN A 22 -2.54 -6.54 -19.76
N LEU A 23 -2.38 -7.60 -18.97
CA LEU A 23 -1.19 -7.86 -18.19
C LEU A 23 -0.61 -9.22 -18.60
N GLU A 24 0.68 -9.28 -18.83
CA GLU A 24 1.41 -10.55 -18.99
C GLU A 24 1.42 -11.28 -17.64
N VAL A 25 0.33 -12.00 -17.35
CA VAL A 25 0.13 -12.70 -16.08
C VAL A 25 0.56 -14.16 -16.26
N ASN A 26 1.53 -14.61 -15.47
CA ASN A 26 1.87 -16.01 -15.42
C ASN A 26 0.74 -16.84 -14.78
N ALA A 27 0.70 -18.14 -15.09
CA ALA A 27 -0.37 -19.03 -14.64
C ALA A 27 -0.53 -19.03 -13.10
N LYS A 28 0.57 -18.97 -12.35
CA LYS A 28 0.56 -18.95 -10.88
C LYS A 28 -0.12 -17.69 -10.32
N MET A 29 0.22 -16.52 -10.87
CA MET A 29 -0.39 -15.25 -10.44
C MET A 29 -1.87 -15.21 -10.82
N LYS A 30 -2.23 -15.71 -12.02
CA LYS A 30 -3.63 -15.82 -12.44
C LYS A 30 -4.43 -16.72 -11.50
N GLN A 31 -3.87 -17.86 -11.11
CA GLN A 31 -4.53 -18.77 -10.18
C GLN A 31 -4.73 -18.10 -8.82
N ARG A 32 -3.70 -17.47 -8.24
CA ARG A 32 -3.84 -16.73 -6.98
C ARG A 32 -4.90 -15.64 -7.04
N PHE A 33 -4.97 -14.91 -8.16
CA PHE A 33 -6.00 -13.89 -8.36
C PHE A 33 -7.40 -14.51 -8.36
N VAL A 34 -7.60 -15.63 -9.06
CA VAL A 34 -8.89 -16.35 -9.10
C VAL A 34 -9.26 -16.89 -7.73
N ASP A 35 -8.29 -17.42 -6.98
CA ASP A 35 -8.51 -18.04 -5.68
C ASP A 35 -8.81 -16.99 -4.58
N SER A 36 -8.23 -15.79 -4.68
CA SER A 36 -8.31 -14.78 -3.63
C SER A 36 -9.42 -13.74 -3.85
N VAL A 37 -9.72 -13.39 -5.10
CA VAL A 37 -10.64 -12.29 -5.44
C VAL A 37 -11.98 -12.84 -5.88
N GLU A 38 -13.06 -12.38 -5.26
CA GLU A 38 -14.44 -12.69 -5.68
C GLU A 38 -14.92 -11.72 -6.75
N SER A 39 -14.91 -10.43 -6.46
CA SER A 39 -15.37 -9.38 -7.37
C SER A 39 -14.50 -8.13 -7.29
N ILE A 40 -14.58 -7.29 -8.34
CA ILE A 40 -13.91 -5.99 -8.40
C ILE A 40 -14.91 -4.97 -8.93
N THR A 41 -15.03 -3.85 -8.21
CA THR A 41 -15.83 -2.70 -8.64
C THR A 41 -14.97 -1.44 -8.64
N TRP A 42 -14.94 -0.73 -9.76
CA TRP A 42 -14.40 0.63 -9.76
C TRP A 42 -15.41 1.56 -9.09
N THR A 43 -15.16 1.85 -7.82
CA THR A 43 -16.13 2.52 -6.94
C THR A 43 -16.13 4.02 -7.14
N ALA A 44 -14.95 4.62 -7.18
CA ALA A 44 -14.83 6.07 -7.31
C ALA A 44 -13.60 6.48 -8.14
N LYS A 45 -13.68 7.66 -8.72
CA LYS A 45 -12.60 8.37 -9.39
C LYS A 45 -12.38 9.69 -8.65
N LEU A 46 -11.24 9.82 -7.97
CA LEU A 46 -10.82 11.05 -7.32
C LEU A 46 -9.91 11.82 -8.28
N ALA A 47 -10.33 12.99 -8.72
CA ALA A 47 -9.61 13.82 -9.66
C ALA A 47 -9.97 15.30 -9.42
N PRO A 48 -9.21 16.26 -9.96
CA PRO A 48 -9.51 17.68 -9.79
C PRO A 48 -10.96 18.03 -10.10
N SER A 49 -11.48 17.49 -11.21
CA SER A 49 -12.86 17.74 -11.66
C SER A 49 -13.95 17.13 -10.78
N THR A 50 -13.63 16.08 -9.99
CA THR A 50 -14.60 15.38 -9.15
C THR A 50 -14.54 15.78 -7.68
N LEU A 51 -13.40 16.30 -7.22
CA LEU A 51 -13.20 16.77 -5.85
C LEU A 51 -13.24 18.30 -5.72
N SER A 52 -13.20 19.03 -6.85
CA SER A 52 -13.10 20.50 -6.87
C SER A 52 -11.82 21.00 -6.15
N VAL A 53 -10.71 20.32 -6.34
CA VAL A 53 -9.38 20.68 -5.85
C VAL A 53 -8.45 21.01 -7.03
N ALA A 54 -7.30 21.63 -6.76
CA ALA A 54 -6.29 21.84 -7.79
C ALA A 54 -5.69 20.53 -8.27
N ASP A 55 -5.12 20.50 -9.47
CA ASP A 55 -4.35 19.37 -9.96
C ASP A 55 -3.04 19.23 -9.17
N GLY A 56 -2.55 18.01 -9.01
CA GLY A 56 -1.27 17.76 -8.37
C GLY A 56 -0.11 17.85 -9.35
N LYS A 57 1.10 17.94 -8.85
CA LYS A 57 2.33 17.87 -9.66
C LYS A 57 2.65 16.43 -10.08
N THR A 58 2.32 15.49 -9.22
CA THR A 58 2.62 14.05 -9.40
C THR A 58 1.36 13.20 -9.44
N VAL A 59 0.32 13.60 -8.73
CA VAL A 59 -0.94 12.87 -8.63
C VAL A 59 -2.04 13.63 -9.36
N HIS A 60 -2.52 13.07 -10.46
CA HIS A 60 -3.60 13.68 -11.26
C HIS A 60 -4.95 12.97 -11.07
N GLU A 61 -4.90 11.70 -10.70
CA GLU A 61 -6.09 10.87 -10.50
C GLU A 61 -5.79 9.74 -9.53
N ILE A 62 -6.75 9.42 -8.65
CA ILE A 62 -6.73 8.26 -7.79
C ILE A 62 -7.97 7.41 -8.11
N ALA A 63 -7.75 6.19 -8.59
CA ALA A 63 -8.82 5.22 -8.81
C ALA A 63 -9.09 4.45 -7.51
N VAL A 64 -10.35 4.38 -7.10
CA VAL A 64 -10.77 3.61 -5.93
C VAL A 64 -11.44 2.33 -6.39
N PHE A 65 -10.83 1.19 -6.10
CA PHE A 65 -11.40 -0.12 -6.37
C PHE A 65 -11.88 -0.80 -5.09
N ARG A 66 -13.13 -1.19 -5.03
CA ARG A 66 -13.63 -2.13 -4.04
C ARG A 66 -13.34 -3.53 -4.57
N ILE A 67 -12.64 -4.31 -3.77
CA ILE A 67 -12.29 -5.70 -4.07
C ILE A 67 -12.88 -6.59 -2.99
N GLU A 68 -13.80 -7.43 -3.39
CA GLU A 68 -14.39 -8.46 -2.54
C GLU A 68 -13.48 -9.69 -2.54
N LEU A 69 -13.05 -10.11 -1.37
CA LEU A 69 -12.12 -11.21 -1.19
C LEU A 69 -12.87 -12.48 -0.78
N LYS A 70 -12.36 -13.64 -1.21
CA LYS A 70 -12.87 -14.96 -0.83
C LYS A 70 -12.46 -15.41 0.57
N GLY A 71 -11.56 -14.70 1.21
CA GLY A 71 -11.06 -15.00 2.56
C GLY A 71 -10.38 -13.79 3.17
N GLU A 72 -10.10 -13.84 4.47
CA GLU A 72 -9.50 -12.75 5.25
C GLU A 72 -8.06 -12.41 4.86
N THR A 73 -7.36 -13.35 4.22
CA THR A 73 -5.96 -13.11 3.84
C THR A 73 -5.86 -12.16 2.67
N VAL A 74 -5.29 -10.97 2.91
CA VAL A 74 -5.06 -9.97 1.88
C VAL A 74 -4.04 -10.47 0.86
N PRO A 75 -4.40 -10.61 -0.43
CA PRO A 75 -3.47 -11.05 -1.48
C PRO A 75 -2.59 -9.89 -1.96
N THR A 76 -1.71 -9.39 -1.10
CA THR A 76 -0.88 -8.20 -1.34
C THR A 76 -0.06 -8.29 -2.62
N ASP A 77 0.48 -9.46 -2.95
CA ASP A 77 1.23 -9.69 -4.18
C ASP A 77 0.36 -9.51 -5.45
N VAL A 78 -0.90 -9.93 -5.40
CA VAL A 78 -1.88 -9.72 -6.47
C VAL A 78 -2.20 -8.23 -6.62
N LEU A 79 -2.44 -7.53 -5.51
CA LEU A 79 -2.78 -6.10 -5.51
C LEU A 79 -1.60 -5.25 -5.99
N VAL A 80 -0.39 -5.56 -5.54
CA VAL A 80 0.86 -4.94 -6.02
C VAL A 80 1.06 -5.19 -7.52
N PHE A 81 0.79 -6.42 -7.99
CA PHE A 81 0.90 -6.75 -9.41
C PHE A 81 -0.08 -5.93 -10.27
N ILE A 82 -1.35 -5.84 -9.86
CA ILE A 82 -2.37 -5.03 -10.53
C ILE A 82 -1.92 -3.57 -10.57
N ASP A 83 -1.58 -3.03 -9.42
CA ASP A 83 -1.33 -1.61 -9.24
C ASP A 83 -0.06 -1.12 -9.95
N ARG A 84 0.96 -1.97 -10.06
CA ARG A 84 2.19 -1.68 -10.84
C ARG A 84 1.91 -1.40 -12.31
N LYS A 85 0.82 -1.95 -12.84
CA LYS A 85 0.42 -1.79 -14.25
C LYS A 85 -0.60 -0.67 -14.45
N MET A 86 -1.15 -0.11 -13.36
CA MET A 86 -2.09 1.00 -13.45
C MET A 86 -1.34 2.30 -13.72
N PRO A 87 -1.75 3.09 -14.74
CA PRO A 87 -1.10 4.35 -15.10
C PRO A 87 -1.49 5.52 -14.17
N ARG A 88 -2.11 5.22 -13.02
CA ARG A 88 -2.62 6.18 -12.04
C ARG A 88 -2.45 5.66 -10.62
N HIS A 89 -2.59 6.53 -9.64
CA HIS A 89 -2.61 6.13 -8.24
C HIS A 89 -3.89 5.35 -7.92
N THR A 90 -3.81 4.44 -6.97
CA THR A 90 -4.89 3.51 -6.66
C THR A 90 -5.08 3.38 -5.16
N LEU A 91 -6.33 3.36 -4.73
CA LEU A 91 -6.75 2.98 -3.39
C LEU A 91 -7.60 1.72 -3.49
N PHE A 92 -7.26 0.69 -2.77
CA PHE A 92 -8.06 -0.53 -2.66
C PHE A 92 -8.87 -0.51 -1.38
N LEU A 93 -10.19 -0.61 -1.52
CA LEU A 93 -11.14 -0.89 -0.46
C LEU A 93 -11.42 -2.40 -0.50
N LEU A 94 -10.75 -3.14 0.34
CA LEU A 94 -10.90 -4.59 0.45
C LEU A 94 -12.08 -4.91 1.34
N GLN A 95 -12.85 -5.92 0.97
CA GLN A 95 -13.98 -6.42 1.74
C GLN A 95 -13.91 -7.93 1.85
N HIS A 96 -14.17 -8.44 3.04
CA HIS A 96 -14.44 -9.84 3.31
C HIS A 96 -15.61 -9.90 4.30
N ASP A 97 -16.70 -10.54 3.91
CA ASP A 97 -17.98 -10.49 4.64
C ASP A 97 -18.40 -9.05 4.98
N ASP A 98 -18.57 -8.73 6.26
CA ASP A 98 -18.96 -7.40 6.75
C ASP A 98 -17.77 -6.51 7.13
N ASP A 99 -16.55 -7.02 7.02
CA ASP A 99 -15.33 -6.31 7.37
C ASP A 99 -14.62 -5.71 6.16
N PHE A 100 -13.95 -4.60 6.42
CA PHE A 100 -13.26 -3.81 5.42
C PHE A 100 -11.82 -3.50 5.84
N CYS A 101 -10.95 -3.40 4.85
CA CYS A 101 -9.56 -3.00 5.01
C CYS A 101 -9.17 -2.06 3.85
N LEU A 102 -8.40 -1.02 4.15
CA LEU A 102 -7.82 -0.15 3.11
C LEU A 102 -6.40 -0.60 2.81
N LEU A 103 -6.05 -0.60 1.52
CA LEU A 103 -4.68 -0.83 1.08
C LEU A 103 -4.31 0.22 0.03
N VAL A 104 -3.15 0.81 0.18
CA VAL A 104 -2.54 1.72 -0.78
C VAL A 104 -1.09 1.34 -1.05
N ASN A 105 -0.72 1.30 -2.31
CA ASN A 105 0.67 1.18 -2.71
C ASN A 105 1.21 2.59 -2.96
N TYR A 106 2.12 3.04 -2.11
CA TYR A 106 2.82 4.29 -2.37
C TYR A 106 3.72 4.12 -3.59
N LYS A 107 3.51 4.98 -4.57
CA LYS A 107 4.17 4.94 -5.88
C LYS A 107 4.97 6.20 -6.13
N GLU A 108 6.09 6.04 -6.79
CA GLU A 108 6.89 7.12 -7.33
C GLU A 108 7.13 6.91 -8.82
N TRP A 109 7.31 7.98 -9.57
CA TRP A 109 7.68 7.87 -10.97
C TRP A 109 9.06 7.25 -11.08
N HIS A 110 9.18 6.24 -11.96
CA HIS A 110 10.45 5.55 -12.20
C HIS A 110 11.50 6.43 -12.84
N ASP A 111 11.04 7.32 -13.73
CA ASP A 111 11.91 8.20 -14.52
C ASP A 111 11.30 9.60 -14.67
N ALA A 112 12.13 10.54 -15.14
CA ALA A 112 11.70 11.91 -15.38
C ALA A 112 10.65 12.05 -16.50
N ALA A 113 10.46 11.03 -17.34
CA ALA A 113 9.46 11.01 -18.41
C ALA A 113 8.08 10.57 -17.91
N ASN A 114 7.96 10.16 -16.65
CA ASN A 114 6.71 9.72 -16.01
C ASN A 114 5.99 8.61 -16.79
N THR A 115 6.76 7.63 -17.27
CA THR A 115 6.22 6.57 -18.13
C THR A 115 5.67 5.40 -17.35
N ARG A 116 6.21 5.15 -16.14
CA ARG A 116 5.77 4.08 -15.25
C ARG A 116 6.00 4.41 -13.79
N PHE A 117 5.25 3.74 -12.93
CA PHE A 117 5.43 3.84 -11.49
C PHE A 117 6.28 2.69 -10.93
N ASP A 118 7.10 3.00 -9.95
CA ASP A 118 7.65 2.02 -9.01
C ASP A 118 6.84 2.05 -7.71
N ILE A 119 6.46 0.87 -7.23
CA ILE A 119 5.84 0.73 -5.92
C ILE A 119 6.97 0.72 -4.88
N VAL A 120 7.03 1.77 -4.08
CA VAL A 120 8.05 1.96 -3.05
C VAL A 120 7.69 1.18 -1.79
N LYS A 121 6.41 1.27 -1.38
CA LYS A 121 5.89 0.62 -0.18
C LYS A 121 4.39 0.39 -0.27
N THR A 122 3.93 -0.70 0.35
CA THR A 122 2.51 -1.00 0.53
C THR A 122 2.13 -0.74 1.99
N PHE A 123 1.03 -0.01 2.19
CA PHE A 123 0.40 0.21 3.49
C PHE A 123 -0.99 -0.39 3.49
N GLN A 124 -1.41 -0.89 4.64
CA GLN A 124 -2.76 -1.39 4.84
C GLN A 124 -3.23 -1.15 6.26
N THR A 125 -4.53 -0.94 6.43
CA THR A 125 -5.17 -0.91 7.74
C THR A 125 -5.40 -2.32 8.27
N GLY A 126 -5.75 -2.46 9.55
CA GLY A 126 -6.41 -3.68 10.03
C GLY A 126 -7.82 -3.82 9.45
N TRP A 127 -8.38 -5.03 9.56
CA TRP A 127 -9.79 -5.30 9.28
C TRP A 127 -10.68 -4.59 10.29
N THR A 128 -11.74 -3.98 9.84
CA THR A 128 -12.70 -3.26 10.68
C THR A 128 -14.09 -3.23 10.04
N SER A 129 -15.12 -3.12 10.87
CA SER A 129 -16.49 -2.99 10.38
C SER A 129 -16.73 -1.68 9.64
N ALA A 130 -17.71 -1.68 8.75
CA ALA A 130 -18.03 -0.55 7.87
C ALA A 130 -18.31 0.78 8.61
N ASP A 131 -18.89 0.73 9.81
CA ASP A 131 -19.20 1.90 10.63
C ASP A 131 -17.97 2.55 11.23
N LYS A 132 -16.91 1.79 11.50
CA LYS A 132 -15.64 2.28 12.05
C LYS A 132 -14.65 2.72 10.98
N LEU A 133 -14.86 2.29 9.74
CA LEU A 133 -13.98 2.66 8.64
C LEU A 133 -14.25 4.10 8.20
N SER A 134 -13.27 4.97 8.39
CA SER A 134 -13.31 6.37 7.95
C SER A 134 -12.15 6.68 7.03
N LEU A 135 -12.34 7.60 6.10
CA LEU A 135 -11.31 8.13 5.23
C LEU A 135 -11.65 9.58 4.90
N SER A 136 -10.74 10.49 5.23
CA SER A 136 -10.83 11.89 4.81
C SER A 136 -10.13 12.07 3.46
N LEU A 137 -10.73 12.90 2.59
CA LEU A 137 -10.22 13.29 1.28
C LEU A 137 -9.72 14.74 1.28
N ASP A 138 -9.23 15.21 2.43
CA ASP A 138 -8.80 16.59 2.60
C ASP A 138 -7.50 16.89 1.84
N GLY A 139 -7.48 18.02 1.14
CA GLY A 139 -6.31 18.50 0.41
C GLY A 139 -6.66 19.68 -0.47
N GLN A 140 -5.70 20.58 -0.69
CA GLN A 140 -5.86 21.72 -1.61
C GLN A 140 -5.62 21.33 -3.07
N ASP A 141 -4.86 20.26 -3.27
CA ASP A 141 -4.54 19.66 -4.57
C ASP A 141 -4.51 18.14 -4.46
N MET A 142 -4.37 17.47 -5.61
CA MET A 142 -4.38 16.00 -5.65
C MET A 142 -3.18 15.35 -4.96
N ASP A 143 -2.01 16.01 -4.89
CA ASP A 143 -0.85 15.51 -4.14
C ASP A 143 -1.15 15.51 -2.64
N ALA A 144 -1.78 16.56 -2.12
CA ALA A 144 -2.19 16.66 -0.72
C ALA A 144 -3.27 15.63 -0.38
N VAL A 145 -4.28 15.43 -1.23
CA VAL A 145 -5.32 14.39 -1.07
C VAL A 145 -4.68 13.01 -0.99
N TYR A 146 -3.77 12.68 -1.92
CA TYR A 146 -3.08 11.40 -1.92
C TYR A 146 -2.22 11.21 -0.68
N SER A 147 -1.47 12.25 -0.28
CA SER A 147 -0.67 12.23 0.94
C SER A 147 -1.53 11.98 2.19
N ALA A 148 -2.69 12.63 2.29
CA ALA A 148 -3.64 12.42 3.39
C ALA A 148 -4.17 10.98 3.42
N ILE A 149 -4.51 10.41 2.27
CA ILE A 149 -4.94 9.01 2.15
C ILE A 149 -3.83 8.06 2.61
N VAL A 150 -2.60 8.22 2.09
CA VAL A 150 -1.47 7.34 2.45
C VAL A 150 -1.19 7.40 3.94
N LYS A 151 -1.16 8.59 4.55
CA LYS A 151 -0.93 8.76 5.98
C LYS A 151 -2.02 8.10 6.83
N GLN A 152 -3.29 8.23 6.43
CA GLN A 152 -4.41 7.60 7.14
C GLN A 152 -4.34 6.07 7.07
N VAL A 153 -4.01 5.51 5.89
CA VAL A 153 -3.89 4.06 5.71
C VAL A 153 -2.65 3.51 6.41
N ALA A 154 -1.55 4.24 6.40
CA ALA A 154 -0.31 3.85 7.07
C ALA A 154 -0.40 3.93 8.61
N GLY A 155 -1.24 4.84 9.12
CA GLY A 155 -1.40 5.01 10.58
C GLY A 155 -0.08 5.24 11.28
N ALA A 156 0.23 4.41 12.27
CA ALA A 156 1.45 4.51 13.07
C ALA A 156 2.75 4.14 12.32
N ASP A 157 2.65 3.57 11.12
CA ASP A 157 3.83 3.20 10.31
C ASP A 157 4.53 4.44 9.73
N ILE A 158 3.83 5.56 9.63
CA ILE A 158 4.40 6.83 9.17
C ILE A 158 4.49 7.80 10.36
N THR A 159 5.71 8.25 10.67
CA THR A 159 5.93 9.27 11.71
C THR A 159 5.44 10.63 11.22
N SER A 160 4.71 11.36 12.08
CA SER A 160 4.14 12.67 11.76
C SER A 160 5.19 13.79 11.60
N GLU A 161 6.44 13.55 11.97
CA GLU A 161 7.52 14.55 12.00
C GLU A 161 8.22 14.77 10.64
N ALA A 162 7.98 13.91 9.67
CA ALA A 162 8.61 14.04 8.35
C ALA A 162 8.04 15.24 7.56
N LYS A 163 8.92 15.99 6.93
CA LYS A 163 8.58 17.20 6.16
C LYS A 163 7.60 16.93 5.01
N ASP A 164 7.71 15.77 4.39
CA ASP A 164 6.89 15.34 3.26
C ASP A 164 6.68 13.82 3.27
N LEU A 165 5.74 13.36 2.44
CA LEU A 165 5.38 11.95 2.37
C LEU A 165 6.53 11.06 1.86
N HIS A 166 7.32 11.54 0.90
CA HIS A 166 8.48 10.81 0.35
C HIS A 166 9.48 10.49 1.46
N THR A 167 9.87 11.52 2.24
CA THR A 167 10.80 11.38 3.37
C THR A 167 10.22 10.44 4.44
N ALA A 168 8.93 10.56 4.74
CA ALA A 168 8.24 9.69 5.72
C ALA A 168 8.28 8.22 5.29
N VAL A 169 7.99 7.93 4.02
CA VAL A 169 8.01 6.56 3.48
C VAL A 169 9.43 6.00 3.44
N ALA A 170 10.41 6.82 3.04
CA ALA A 170 11.81 6.41 3.02
C ALA A 170 12.31 6.03 4.43
N GLN A 171 12.02 6.84 5.45
CA GLN A 171 12.34 6.57 6.85
C GLN A 171 11.67 5.27 7.35
N THR A 172 10.37 5.09 7.06
CA THR A 172 9.65 3.88 7.44
C THR A 172 10.29 2.62 6.82
N LYS A 173 10.66 2.70 5.53
CA LYS A 173 11.32 1.59 4.83
C LYS A 173 12.70 1.26 5.43
N GLU A 174 13.46 2.28 5.79
CA GLU A 174 14.76 2.11 6.44
C GLU A 174 14.64 1.48 7.82
N GLN A 175 13.68 1.95 8.64
CA GLN A 175 13.39 1.36 9.95
C GLN A 175 12.93 -0.09 9.86
N GLU A 176 12.11 -0.45 8.87
CA GLU A 176 11.71 -1.85 8.66
C GLU A 176 12.87 -2.73 8.24
N ALA A 177 13.72 -2.26 7.32
CA ALA A 177 14.91 -2.98 6.91
C ALA A 177 15.85 -3.23 8.10
N LEU A 178 15.98 -2.25 9.00
CA LEU A 178 16.73 -2.37 10.23
C LEU A 178 16.11 -3.40 11.18
N ARG A 179 14.80 -3.32 11.43
CA ARG A 179 14.08 -4.30 12.27
C ARG A 179 14.25 -5.72 11.74
N GLN A 180 14.16 -5.92 10.41
CA GLN A 180 14.37 -7.21 9.77
C GLN A 180 15.81 -7.72 9.97
N LYS A 181 16.83 -6.85 9.85
CA LYS A 181 18.24 -7.22 10.12
C LYS A 181 18.44 -7.61 11.58
N ILE A 182 17.87 -6.88 12.52
CA ILE A 182 17.92 -7.17 13.95
C ILE A 182 17.27 -8.54 14.22
N ALA A 183 16.06 -8.77 13.76
CA ALA A 183 15.35 -10.03 13.94
C ALA A 183 16.10 -11.23 13.32
N ALA A 184 16.70 -11.04 12.15
CA ALA A 184 17.52 -12.07 11.50
C ALA A 184 18.79 -12.39 12.29
N LEU A 185 19.44 -11.39 12.88
CA LEU A 185 20.60 -11.61 13.77
C LEU A 185 20.19 -12.30 15.07
N GLU A 186 19.11 -11.88 15.71
CA GLU A 186 18.59 -12.53 16.92
C GLU A 186 18.23 -14.01 16.67
N ALA A 187 17.58 -14.31 15.52
CA ALA A 187 17.29 -15.68 15.13
C ALA A 187 18.56 -16.52 14.87
N LYS A 188 19.64 -15.92 14.31
CA LYS A 188 20.94 -16.58 14.15
C LYS A 188 21.60 -16.84 15.49
N ILE A 189 21.61 -15.87 16.40
CA ILE A 189 22.16 -16.00 17.75
C ILE A 189 21.47 -17.14 18.52
N ALA A 190 20.14 -17.23 18.42
CA ALA A 190 19.36 -18.27 19.09
C ALA A 190 19.73 -19.68 18.61
N LYS A 191 20.08 -19.83 17.32
CA LYS A 191 20.43 -21.12 16.70
C LYS A 191 21.91 -21.48 16.81
N GLU A 192 22.79 -20.50 17.05
CA GLU A 192 24.24 -20.71 17.06
C GLU A 192 24.68 -21.46 18.35
N ARG A 193 25.40 -22.56 18.17
CA ARG A 193 25.91 -23.40 19.26
C ARG A 193 27.37 -23.11 19.61
N GLN A 194 28.14 -22.49 18.71
CA GLN A 194 29.56 -22.20 18.94
C GLN A 194 29.71 -20.90 19.77
N PRO A 195 30.28 -20.93 20.98
CA PRO A 195 30.33 -19.76 21.85
C PRO A 195 31.01 -18.55 21.21
N LYS A 196 32.11 -18.76 20.47
CA LYS A 196 32.84 -17.68 19.79
C LYS A 196 31.98 -16.98 18.73
N LYS A 197 31.32 -17.74 17.84
CA LYS A 197 30.45 -17.19 16.83
C LYS A 197 29.23 -16.50 17.41
N LYS A 198 28.67 -17.07 18.47
CA LYS A 198 27.53 -16.47 19.18
C LYS A 198 27.91 -15.10 19.75
N PHE A 199 29.10 -14.97 20.32
CA PHE A 199 29.63 -13.71 20.84
C PHE A 199 29.84 -12.67 19.71
N GLU A 200 30.43 -13.08 18.57
CA GLU A 200 30.61 -12.22 17.40
C GLU A 200 29.26 -11.68 16.84
N LEU A 201 28.26 -12.55 16.76
CA LEU A 201 26.90 -12.13 16.35
C LEU A 201 26.26 -11.16 17.35
N HIS A 202 26.46 -11.38 18.66
CA HIS A 202 26.00 -10.46 19.69
C HIS A 202 26.65 -9.08 19.57
N GLN A 203 27.96 -9.03 19.31
CA GLN A 203 28.64 -7.74 19.08
C GLN A 203 28.09 -7.02 17.84
N GLN A 204 27.77 -7.75 16.75
CA GLN A 204 27.14 -7.16 15.57
C GLN A 204 25.75 -6.61 15.90
N LEU A 205 24.96 -7.30 16.70
CA LEU A 205 23.63 -6.86 17.10
C LEU A 205 23.70 -5.58 17.95
N VAL A 206 24.62 -5.52 18.91
CA VAL A 206 24.82 -4.33 19.77
C VAL A 206 25.19 -3.11 18.90
N LYS A 207 26.21 -3.25 18.05
CA LYS A 207 26.62 -2.16 17.13
C LYS A 207 25.49 -1.71 16.21
N LEU A 208 24.64 -2.62 15.76
CA LEU A 208 23.52 -2.29 14.90
C LEU A 208 22.43 -1.50 15.65
N LYS A 209 22.23 -1.78 16.93
CA LYS A 209 21.28 -1.05 17.80
C LYS A 209 21.82 0.33 18.18
N GLU A 210 23.08 0.44 18.59
CA GLU A 210 23.73 1.71 18.98
C GLU A 210 23.83 2.73 17.82
N ASN A 211 24.02 2.29 16.61
CA ASN A 211 24.09 3.19 15.45
C ASN A 211 22.73 3.74 14.99
N ASN A 212 21.63 3.37 15.65
CA ASN A 212 20.26 3.71 15.25
C ASN A 212 19.42 4.25 16.43
N GLU A 213 20.02 4.55 17.57
CA GLU A 213 19.50 5.39 18.65
C GLU A 213 19.94 6.85 18.43
#